data_7f30cbac3f4dbe28b1f66b48ecaa2d4f
#
_entry.id   7f30cbac3f4dbe28b1f66b48ecaa2d4f
#
_cell.length_a   1.000
_cell.length_b   1.000
_cell.length_c   1.000
_cell.angle_alpha   90.00
_cell.angle_beta   90.00
_cell.angle_gamma   90.00
#
_symmetry.space_group_name_H-M   'P 1'
#
loop_
_entity.id
_entity.type
_entity.pdbx_description
1 polymer ?
#
loop_
_entity_poly.entity_id
_entity_poly.type
_entity_poly.pdbx_seq_one_letter_code
_entity_poly.pdbx_strand_id
1 'polypeptide(L)'
;YDGWDAANEDMDGKSNTQKILAYIKSKGYTAQAATATSKYAPSVCANGSICGAGEWYLPAFGELWILHHNESTINSRLGSAGGTAISTSDTYWSSTEYNDMGAWHCGIHETNVGVQTYRGTTNKTDGHYVRPVLAF
;
A
#
# COMPACT_ATOMS: atom_id res chain seq x y z
N TYR A 1 -5.53 9.22 -12.18
CA TYR A 1 -4.62 10.20 -11.54
C TYR A 1 -3.36 10.37 -12.40
N ASP A 2 -3.39 11.27 -13.39
CA ASP A 2 -2.31 11.50 -14.37
C ASP A 2 -1.29 12.55 -13.94
N GLY A 3 -1.28 12.93 -12.68
CA GLY A 3 -0.31 13.87 -12.10
C GLY A 3 0.09 13.49 -10.69
N TRP A 4 1.31 13.87 -10.32
CA TRP A 4 1.84 13.68 -8.97
C TRP A 4 0.96 14.31 -7.89
N ASP A 5 0.53 15.56 -8.11
CA ASP A 5 -0.26 16.28 -7.11
C ASP A 5 -1.60 15.59 -6.88
N ALA A 6 -2.30 15.20 -7.96
CA ALA A 6 -3.56 14.47 -7.86
C ALA A 6 -3.40 13.10 -7.19
N ALA A 7 -2.32 12.36 -7.49
CA ALA A 7 -2.05 11.10 -6.84
C ALA A 7 -1.76 11.25 -5.35
N ASN A 8 -1.03 12.31 -4.97
CA ASN A 8 -0.70 12.58 -3.58
C ASN A 8 -1.92 13.03 -2.74
N GLU A 9 -2.95 13.57 -3.37
CA GLU A 9 -4.21 13.92 -2.72
C GLU A 9 -5.15 12.71 -2.53
N ASP A 10 -4.86 11.58 -3.21
CA ASP A 10 -5.67 10.36 -3.05
C ASP A 10 -5.37 9.71 -1.69
N MET A 11 -6.35 9.78 -0.80
CA MET A 11 -6.33 9.25 0.57
C MET A 11 -7.40 8.16 0.76
N ASP A 12 -7.93 7.59 -0.32
CA ASP A 12 -9.12 6.74 -0.28
C ASP A 12 -8.78 5.25 -0.56
N GLY A 13 -7.69 4.77 0.01
CA GLY A 13 -7.16 3.43 -0.22
C GLY A 13 -8.14 2.30 0.05
N LYS A 14 -8.95 2.44 1.11
CA LYS A 14 -10.00 1.44 1.44
C LYS A 14 -11.03 1.32 0.32
N SER A 15 -11.58 2.44 -0.15
CA SER A 15 -12.53 2.48 -1.26
C SER A 15 -11.89 2.01 -2.57
N ASN A 16 -10.68 2.45 -2.87
CA ASN A 16 -9.95 2.01 -4.05
C ASN A 16 -9.77 0.48 -4.06
N THR A 17 -9.33 -0.10 -2.95
CA THR A 17 -9.17 -1.55 -2.80
C THR A 17 -10.50 -2.28 -3.03
N GLN A 18 -11.60 -1.80 -2.47
CA GLN A 18 -12.93 -2.38 -2.67
C GLN A 18 -13.36 -2.33 -4.14
N LYS A 19 -13.14 -1.21 -4.83
CA LYS A 19 -13.43 -1.05 -6.27
C LYS A 19 -12.61 -2.02 -7.10
N ILE A 20 -11.31 -2.16 -6.82
CA ILE A 20 -10.42 -3.11 -7.50
C ILE A 20 -10.94 -4.54 -7.32
N LEU A 21 -11.26 -4.96 -6.09
CA LEU A 21 -11.75 -6.30 -5.79
C LEU A 21 -13.10 -6.60 -6.46
N ALA A 22 -14.02 -5.63 -6.48
CA ALA A 22 -15.30 -5.77 -7.18
C ALA A 22 -15.10 -5.89 -8.70
N TYR A 23 -14.22 -5.09 -9.28
CA TYR A 23 -13.93 -5.13 -10.71
C TYR A 23 -13.32 -6.48 -11.15
N ILE A 24 -12.26 -6.95 -10.47
CA ILE A 24 -11.63 -8.22 -10.83
C ILE A 24 -12.59 -9.39 -10.68
N LYS A 25 -13.47 -9.38 -9.66
CA LYS A 25 -14.52 -10.38 -9.49
C LYS A 25 -15.51 -10.38 -10.66
N SER A 26 -15.92 -9.21 -11.13
CA SER A 26 -16.88 -9.06 -12.23
C SER A 26 -16.32 -9.49 -13.59
N LYS A 27 -15.00 -9.37 -13.78
CA LYS A 27 -14.31 -9.64 -15.05
C LYS A 27 -13.53 -10.95 -15.07
N GLY A 28 -13.42 -11.64 -13.95
CA GLY A 28 -12.58 -12.84 -13.82
C GLY A 28 -11.08 -12.55 -13.90
N TYR A 29 -10.66 -11.33 -13.57
CA TYR A 29 -9.26 -10.94 -13.53
C TYR A 29 -8.64 -11.18 -12.17
N THR A 30 -7.33 -10.94 -12.05
CA THR A 30 -6.58 -11.01 -10.80
C THR A 30 -5.91 -9.66 -10.51
N ALA A 31 -5.90 -9.25 -9.23
CA ALA A 31 -5.11 -8.14 -8.72
C ALA A 31 -4.42 -8.61 -7.44
N GLN A 32 -3.19 -9.06 -7.58
CA GLN A 32 -2.46 -9.76 -6.49
C GLN A 32 -2.32 -8.88 -5.25
N ALA A 33 -1.92 -7.61 -5.41
CA ALA A 33 -1.74 -6.68 -4.30
C ALA A 33 -3.02 -6.46 -3.48
N ALA A 34 -4.12 -6.08 -4.14
CA ALA A 34 -5.40 -5.85 -3.47
C ALA A 34 -5.96 -7.15 -2.84
N THR A 35 -5.78 -8.29 -3.51
CA THR A 35 -6.19 -9.59 -2.99
C THR A 35 -5.37 -10.00 -1.77
N ALA A 36 -4.06 -9.77 -1.78
CA ALA A 36 -3.18 -10.07 -0.66
C ALA A 36 -3.58 -9.25 0.58
N THR A 37 -3.84 -7.95 0.42
CA THR A 37 -4.28 -7.10 1.53
C THR A 37 -5.62 -7.52 2.10
N SER A 38 -6.60 -7.84 1.27
CA SER A 38 -7.94 -8.26 1.74
C SER A 38 -7.93 -9.59 2.50
N LYS A 39 -6.95 -10.45 2.24
CA LYS A 39 -6.77 -11.73 2.93
C LYS A 39 -5.82 -11.64 4.13
N TYR A 40 -5.13 -10.53 4.28
CA TYR A 40 -4.18 -10.35 5.36
C TYR A 40 -4.90 -10.34 6.71
N ALA A 41 -4.35 -11.10 7.65
CA ALA A 41 -4.79 -11.12 9.04
C ALA A 41 -3.60 -11.50 9.91
N PRO A 42 -3.09 -10.60 10.76
CA PRO A 42 -2.11 -10.96 11.77
C PRO A 42 -2.64 -12.06 12.69
N SER A 43 -1.77 -12.96 13.13
CA SER A 43 -2.15 -14.09 13.99
C SER A 43 -2.78 -13.67 15.32
N VAL A 44 -2.51 -12.45 15.77
CA VAL A 44 -3.08 -11.87 16.99
C VAL A 44 -4.50 -11.32 16.80
N CYS A 45 -4.98 -11.23 15.55
CA CYS A 45 -6.29 -10.71 15.20
C CYS A 45 -7.28 -11.87 15.00
N ALA A 46 -8.29 -11.97 15.84
CA ALA A 46 -9.36 -12.96 15.67
C ALA A 46 -10.19 -12.66 14.41
N ASN A 47 -10.73 -13.70 13.79
CA ASN A 47 -11.67 -13.54 12.69
C ASN A 47 -12.88 -12.71 13.14
N GLY A 48 -13.29 -11.74 12.30
CA GLY A 48 -14.37 -10.81 12.60
C GLY A 48 -14.02 -9.68 13.56
N SER A 49 -12.74 -9.59 14.01
CA SER A 49 -12.25 -8.42 14.75
C SER A 49 -11.94 -7.27 13.80
N ILE A 50 -11.76 -6.09 14.38
CA ILE A 50 -11.41 -4.85 13.62
C ILE A 50 -10.08 -4.95 12.86
N CYS A 51 -9.25 -5.96 13.11
CA CYS A 51 -7.99 -6.24 12.43
C CYS A 51 -7.97 -7.63 11.77
N GLY A 52 -9.12 -8.28 11.62
CA GLY A 52 -9.24 -9.56 10.92
C GLY A 52 -9.15 -9.43 9.40
N ALA A 53 -9.25 -10.57 8.72
CA ALA A 53 -9.26 -10.59 7.25
C ALA A 53 -10.46 -9.78 6.71
N GLY A 54 -10.22 -9.01 5.66
CA GLY A 54 -11.22 -8.12 5.04
C GLY A 54 -11.19 -6.68 5.56
N GLU A 55 -10.55 -6.42 6.69
CA GLU A 55 -10.44 -5.07 7.25
C GLU A 55 -9.23 -4.30 6.72
N TRP A 56 -8.22 -5.03 6.24
CA TRP A 56 -6.99 -4.47 5.69
C TRP A 56 -7.15 -4.10 4.22
N TYR A 57 -6.49 -3.03 3.81
CA TYR A 57 -6.56 -2.55 2.44
C TYR A 57 -5.19 -2.10 1.91
N LEU A 58 -5.08 -2.00 0.60
CA LEU A 58 -3.92 -1.45 -0.09
C LEU A 58 -3.98 0.08 0.01
N PRO A 59 -3.00 0.74 0.63
CA PRO A 59 -3.04 2.19 0.83
C PRO A 59 -3.14 2.93 -0.51
N ALA A 60 -3.85 4.05 -0.53
CA ALA A 60 -3.76 5.00 -1.62
C ALA A 60 -2.37 5.64 -1.65
N PHE A 61 -2.03 6.30 -2.74
CA PHE A 61 -0.69 6.86 -2.90
C PHE A 61 -0.38 7.92 -1.84
N GLY A 62 -1.31 8.82 -1.53
CA GLY A 62 -1.14 9.82 -0.47
C GLY A 62 -0.96 9.20 0.91
N GLU A 63 -1.72 8.15 1.24
CA GLU A 63 -1.55 7.39 2.50
C GLU A 63 -0.17 6.74 2.57
N LEU A 64 0.26 6.09 1.47
CA LEU A 64 1.58 5.45 1.38
C LEU A 64 2.72 6.48 1.48
N TRP A 65 2.54 7.66 0.88
CA TRP A 65 3.47 8.77 0.97
C TRP A 65 3.66 9.25 2.42
N ILE A 66 2.57 9.38 3.16
CA ILE A 66 2.61 9.74 4.59
C ILE A 66 3.33 8.66 5.41
N LEU A 67 3.07 7.38 5.15
CA LEU A 67 3.77 6.28 5.82
C LEU A 67 5.28 6.36 5.61
N HIS A 68 5.73 6.61 4.39
CA HIS A 68 7.15 6.72 4.08
C HIS A 68 7.81 7.94 4.71
N HIS A 69 7.11 9.09 4.79
CA HIS A 69 7.65 10.28 5.45
C HIS A 69 7.77 10.15 6.98
N ASN A 70 7.06 9.21 7.58
CA ASN A 70 7.09 8.91 9.00
C ASN A 70 7.74 7.55 9.31
N GLU A 71 8.50 6.99 8.36
CA GLU A 71 9.02 5.64 8.39
C GLU A 71 9.78 5.31 9.68
N SER A 72 10.73 6.16 10.10
CA SER A 72 11.56 5.88 11.28
C SER A 72 10.72 5.79 12.57
N THR A 73 9.74 6.66 12.72
CA THR A 73 8.81 6.64 13.85
C THR A 73 7.93 5.37 13.81
N ILE A 74 7.41 5.04 12.65
CA ILE A 74 6.57 3.85 12.44
C ILE A 74 7.38 2.58 12.69
N ASN A 75 8.58 2.47 12.15
CA ASN A 75 9.44 1.30 12.31
C ASN A 75 9.87 1.09 13.76
N SER A 76 10.15 2.17 14.50
CA SER A 76 10.41 2.09 15.93
C SER A 76 9.22 1.49 16.70
N ARG A 77 7.99 1.88 16.36
CA ARG A 77 6.76 1.34 16.98
C ARG A 77 6.48 -0.09 16.57
N LEU A 78 6.66 -0.39 15.28
CA LEU A 78 6.50 -1.74 14.76
C LEU A 78 7.48 -2.71 15.40
N GLY A 79 8.75 -2.33 15.53
CA GLY A 79 9.77 -3.14 16.21
C GLY A 79 9.38 -3.48 17.65
N SER A 80 8.85 -2.49 18.41
CA SER A 80 8.37 -2.69 19.77
C SER A 80 7.13 -3.61 19.85
N ALA A 81 6.32 -3.65 18.78
CA ALA A 81 5.11 -4.46 18.70
C ALA A 81 5.35 -5.84 18.03
N GLY A 82 6.59 -6.17 17.66
CA GLY A 82 6.90 -7.40 16.92
C GLY A 82 6.44 -7.39 15.47
N GLY A 83 6.17 -6.23 14.89
CA GLY A 83 5.77 -6.05 13.50
C GLY A 83 6.96 -5.99 12.54
N THR A 84 6.69 -6.13 11.25
CA THR A 84 7.70 -6.01 10.19
C THR A 84 7.92 -4.55 9.83
N ALA A 85 9.15 -4.08 9.84
CA ALA A 85 9.53 -2.74 9.44
C ALA A 85 9.18 -2.44 7.97
N ILE A 86 8.95 -1.17 7.66
CA ILE A 86 8.91 -0.69 6.28
C ILE A 86 10.36 -0.71 5.77
N SER A 87 10.56 -1.34 4.61
CA SER A 87 11.90 -1.42 4.01
C SER A 87 12.34 -0.06 3.48
N THR A 88 13.62 0.26 3.66
CA THR A 88 14.27 1.46 3.14
C THR A 88 14.98 1.24 1.79
N SER A 89 14.76 0.09 1.17
CA SER A 89 15.33 -0.26 -0.14
C SER A 89 14.31 -0.76 -1.16
N ASP A 90 13.06 -0.92 -0.76
CA ASP A 90 12.01 -1.50 -1.59
C ASP A 90 10.93 -0.48 -1.94
N THR A 91 10.21 -0.78 -3.00
CA THR A 91 9.04 -0.03 -3.44
C THR A 91 7.76 -0.80 -3.16
N TYR A 92 6.70 -0.07 -2.85
CA TYR A 92 5.41 -0.60 -2.47
C TYR A 92 4.31 -0.14 -3.41
N TRP A 93 3.42 -1.04 -3.79
CA TRP A 93 2.21 -0.72 -4.52
C TRP A 93 1.28 0.18 -3.73
N SER A 94 0.69 1.17 -4.42
CA SER A 94 -0.52 1.85 -3.95
C SER A 94 -1.77 1.33 -4.66
N SER A 95 -2.94 1.66 -4.13
CA SER A 95 -4.23 1.42 -4.80
C SER A 95 -4.63 2.53 -5.76
N THR A 96 -3.78 3.55 -5.92
CA THR A 96 -4.03 4.68 -6.81
C THR A 96 -3.62 4.31 -8.23
N GLU A 97 -4.58 4.30 -9.12
CA GLU A 97 -4.36 4.01 -10.54
C GLU A 97 -3.76 5.21 -11.26
N TYR A 98 -2.78 4.99 -12.12
CA TYR A 98 -2.27 5.98 -13.03
C TYR A 98 -3.09 5.99 -14.34
N ASN A 99 -3.20 4.83 -14.98
CA ASN A 99 -4.00 4.59 -16.17
C ASN A 99 -4.38 3.10 -16.27
N ASP A 100 -4.97 2.70 -17.36
CA ASP A 100 -5.43 1.32 -17.57
C ASP A 100 -4.33 0.26 -17.36
N MET A 101 -3.09 0.59 -17.67
CA MET A 101 -1.94 -0.32 -17.59
C MET A 101 -1.06 -0.12 -16.36
N GLY A 102 -1.06 1.08 -15.76
CA GLY A 102 -0.14 1.47 -14.70
C GLY A 102 -0.82 1.87 -13.40
N ALA A 103 -0.07 1.72 -12.32
CA ALA A 103 -0.43 2.20 -10.99
C ALA A 103 0.74 2.94 -10.33
N TRP A 104 0.42 3.80 -9.37
CA TRP A 104 1.42 4.49 -8.57
C TRP A 104 2.06 3.58 -7.54
N HIS A 105 3.34 3.76 -7.32
CA HIS A 105 4.11 3.11 -6.27
C HIS A 105 5.03 4.11 -5.57
N CYS A 106 5.42 3.79 -4.37
CA CYS A 106 6.30 4.61 -3.55
C CYS A 106 7.29 3.73 -2.80
N GLY A 107 8.48 4.26 -2.55
CA GLY A 107 9.52 3.61 -1.75
C GLY A 107 10.46 4.61 -1.12
N ILE A 108 11.34 4.11 -0.25
CA ILE A 108 12.40 4.90 0.37
C ILE A 108 13.72 4.35 -0.14
N HIS A 109 14.64 5.23 -0.48
CA HIS A 109 16.01 4.87 -0.77
C HIS A 109 16.95 5.63 0.14
N GLU A 110 17.78 4.90 0.87
CA GLU A 110 18.92 5.48 1.55
C GLU A 110 20.00 5.81 0.51
N THR A 111 20.42 7.06 0.49
CA THR A 111 21.49 7.54 -0.38
C THR A 111 22.61 8.11 0.47
N ASN A 112 23.77 8.34 -0.16
CA ASN A 112 24.92 8.99 0.50
C ASN A 112 24.63 10.41 1.01
N VAL A 113 23.51 11.01 0.59
CA VAL A 113 23.05 12.35 1.01
C VAL A 113 21.82 12.29 1.92
N GLY A 114 21.45 11.12 2.38
CA GLY A 114 20.30 10.88 3.27
C GLY A 114 19.18 10.05 2.65
N VAL A 115 18.08 9.94 3.37
CA VAL A 115 16.91 9.18 2.96
C VAL A 115 16.12 10.00 1.92
N GLN A 116 15.85 9.40 0.78
CA GLN A 116 15.03 9.99 -0.28
C GLN A 116 13.82 9.11 -0.55
N THR A 117 12.66 9.73 -0.67
CA THR A 117 11.44 9.03 -1.09
C THR A 117 11.41 8.92 -2.60
N TYR A 118 11.37 7.70 -3.08
CA TYR A 118 11.19 7.39 -4.50
C TYR A 118 9.70 7.21 -4.81
N ARG A 119 9.27 7.74 -5.94
CA ARG A 119 7.90 7.64 -6.43
C ARG A 119 7.89 7.45 -7.94
N GLY A 120 6.90 6.73 -8.43
CA GLY A 120 6.76 6.51 -9.86
C GLY A 120 5.49 5.78 -10.22
N THR A 121 5.35 5.54 -11.48
CA THR A 121 4.31 4.69 -12.05
C THR A 121 4.95 3.55 -12.81
N THR A 122 4.37 2.37 -12.71
CA THR A 122 4.84 1.19 -13.43
C THR A 122 3.67 0.31 -13.83
N ASN A 123 3.91 -0.67 -14.70
CA ASN A 123 2.89 -1.58 -15.15
C ASN A 123 2.32 -2.39 -13.98
N LYS A 124 1.00 -2.57 -13.95
CA LYS A 124 0.31 -3.38 -12.93
C LYS A 124 0.76 -4.85 -12.88
N THR A 125 1.54 -5.28 -13.87
CA THR A 125 2.16 -6.62 -13.94
C THR A 125 3.54 -6.69 -13.29
N ASP A 126 4.14 -5.55 -12.95
CA ASP A 126 5.47 -5.50 -12.32
C ASP A 126 5.39 -5.92 -10.84
N GLY A 127 6.53 -6.32 -10.30
CA GLY A 127 6.62 -6.78 -8.91
C GLY A 127 7.01 -5.64 -7.97
N HIS A 128 6.13 -5.31 -7.02
CA HIS A 128 6.44 -4.45 -5.87
C HIS A 128 5.90 -5.07 -4.59
N TYR A 129 6.44 -4.66 -3.47
CA TYR A 129 5.95 -5.08 -2.17
C TYR A 129 4.54 -4.56 -1.89
N VAL A 130 3.89 -5.19 -0.95
CA VAL A 130 2.55 -4.80 -0.49
C VAL A 130 2.62 -4.49 1.00
N ARG A 131 2.10 -3.33 1.39
CA ARG A 131 1.96 -2.93 2.79
C ARG A 131 0.49 -2.78 3.13
N PRO A 132 -0.14 -3.79 3.73
CA PRO A 132 -1.50 -3.66 4.21
C PRO A 132 -1.59 -2.58 5.28
N VAL A 133 -2.64 -1.77 5.23
CA VAL A 133 -2.98 -0.76 6.24
C VAL A 133 -4.39 -0.97 6.74
N LEU A 134 -4.68 -0.44 7.92
CA LEU A 134 -5.95 -0.56 8.61
C LEU A 134 -6.40 0.82 9.05
N ALA A 135 -7.65 1.19 8.78
CA ALA A 135 -8.27 2.40 9.32
C ALA A 135 -9.01 2.07 10.63
N PHE A 136 -8.86 2.96 11.59
CA PHE A 136 -9.56 2.93 12.88
C PHE A 136 -10.63 4.00 12.93
#